data_74d9d6f6847e23f47216cde3f9c4974a
#
_entry.id   74d9d6f6847e23f47216cde3f9c4974a
#
_cell.length_a   1.000
_cell.length_b   1.000
_cell.length_c   1.000
_cell.angle_alpha   90.00
_cell.angle_beta   90.00
_cell.angle_gamma   90.00
#
_symmetry.space_group_name_H-M   'P 1'
#
loop_
_entity.id
_entity.type
_entity.pdbx_description
1 polymer ?
#
loop_
_entity_poly.entity_id
_entity_poly.type
_entity_poly.pdbx_seq_one_letter_code
_entity_poly.pdbx_strand_id
1 'polypeptide(L)'
;MSLFYDDKSKLVKKVFNDVYDRYDLMNDIMSFGIHRIWKKNLISWVNPKVNHNIVDVASGTGDIANLCSKFTKNKCRISCVEPNNNMLLTGKKKLSNLKNLTWILSSAENLPFKDNTFDCYIISFGIRNVTNFRKSLSEAYRVLKKGGRFF
;
A
#
# COMPACT_ATOMS: atom_id res chain seq x y z
N MET A 1 26.13 -9.18 9.62
CA MET A 1 24.98 -9.18 8.68
C MET A 1 23.79 -8.32 9.16
N SER A 2 23.66 -8.01 10.45
CA SER A 2 22.58 -7.15 11.01
C SER A 2 22.76 -5.64 10.76
N LEU A 3 23.99 -5.12 10.74
CA LEU A 3 24.31 -3.68 10.58
C LEU A 3 23.86 -3.09 9.23
N PHE A 4 23.97 -3.85 8.13
CA PHE A 4 23.53 -3.40 6.80
C PHE A 4 22.01 -3.28 6.65
N TYR A 5 21.23 -4.08 7.38
CA TYR A 5 19.77 -4.00 7.36
C TYR A 5 19.22 -2.79 8.13
N ASP A 6 19.87 -2.44 9.23
CA ASP A 6 19.48 -1.29 10.07
C ASP A 6 19.74 0.04 9.36
N ASP A 7 20.84 0.15 8.62
CA ASP A 7 21.20 1.33 7.82
C ASP A 7 20.23 1.54 6.63
N LYS A 8 19.83 0.46 5.93
CA LYS A 8 18.87 0.55 4.83
C LYS A 8 17.51 1.06 5.32
N SER A 9 17.03 0.55 6.43
CA SER A 9 15.76 0.95 7.03
C SER A 9 15.76 2.43 7.43
N LYS A 10 16.85 2.90 8.04
CA LYS A 10 17.02 4.31 8.44
C LYS A 10 17.12 5.23 7.23
N LEU A 11 17.88 4.83 6.20
CA LEU A 11 18.02 5.60 4.96
C LEU A 11 16.69 5.74 4.21
N VAL A 12 15.96 4.64 4.07
CA VAL A 12 14.63 4.63 3.43
C VAL A 12 13.67 5.54 4.18
N LYS A 13 13.60 5.45 5.51
CA LYS A 13 12.76 6.35 6.34
C LYS A 13 13.14 7.82 6.17
N LYS A 14 14.44 8.14 6.15
CA LYS A 14 14.92 9.52 5.97
C LYS A 14 14.53 10.08 4.62
N VAL A 15 14.80 9.35 3.52
CA VAL A 15 14.43 9.78 2.16
C VAL A 15 12.93 10.02 2.03
N PHE A 16 12.09 9.12 2.57
CA PHE A 16 10.64 9.31 2.51
C PHE A 16 10.15 10.47 3.37
N ASN A 17 10.80 10.77 4.49
CA ASN A 17 10.48 11.94 5.31
C ASN A 17 10.83 13.26 4.62
N ASP A 18 11.88 13.28 3.80
CA ASP A 18 12.34 14.51 3.13
C ASP A 18 11.54 14.84 1.86
N VAL A 19 10.89 13.85 1.26
CA VAL A 19 10.22 14.00 -0.06
C VAL A 19 8.71 13.73 -0.05
N TYR A 20 8.10 13.43 1.11
CA TYR A 20 6.69 13.00 1.17
C TYR A 20 5.71 14.04 0.60
N ASP A 21 5.99 15.33 0.76
CA ASP A 21 5.12 16.42 0.24
C ASP A 21 5.14 16.53 -1.29
N ARG A 22 6.21 16.02 -1.92
CA ARG A 22 6.42 16.10 -3.38
C ARG A 22 6.51 14.71 -4.03
N TYR A 23 6.16 13.67 -3.28
CA TYR A 23 6.33 12.28 -3.73
C TYR A 23 5.58 11.99 -5.03
N ASP A 24 4.34 12.45 -5.15
CA ASP A 24 3.54 12.27 -6.36
C ASP A 24 4.14 13.04 -7.55
N LEU A 25 4.60 14.28 -7.30
CA LEU A 25 5.25 15.10 -8.33
C LEU A 25 6.59 14.49 -8.78
N MET A 26 7.37 13.96 -7.84
CA MET A 26 8.65 13.32 -8.15
C MET A 26 8.45 12.02 -8.94
N ASN A 27 7.44 11.22 -8.62
CA ASN A 27 7.06 10.06 -9.40
C ASN A 27 6.59 10.46 -10.81
N ASP A 28 5.80 11.54 -10.95
CA ASP A 28 5.40 12.07 -12.26
C ASP A 28 6.60 12.48 -13.10
N ILE A 29 7.55 13.21 -12.53
CA ILE A 29 8.76 13.67 -13.24
C ILE A 29 9.65 12.48 -13.62
N MET A 30 9.96 11.58 -12.68
CA MET A 30 10.86 10.44 -12.90
C MET A 30 10.30 9.41 -13.86
N SER A 31 9.01 9.27 -13.97
CA SER A 31 8.35 8.29 -14.84
C SER A 31 7.68 8.90 -16.06
N PHE A 32 7.82 10.21 -16.29
CA PHE A 32 7.10 10.93 -17.35
C PHE A 32 5.58 10.64 -17.34
N GLY A 33 4.99 10.47 -16.14
CA GLY A 33 3.59 10.15 -15.96
C GLY A 33 3.19 8.69 -16.24
N ILE A 34 4.12 7.85 -16.69
CA ILE A 34 3.86 6.43 -17.03
C ILE A 34 3.34 5.66 -15.81
N HIS A 35 3.78 6.00 -14.59
CA HIS A 35 3.30 5.34 -13.37
C HIS A 35 1.77 5.45 -13.19
N ARG A 36 1.13 6.50 -13.73
CA ARG A 36 -0.33 6.65 -13.71
C ARG A 36 -1.03 5.59 -14.58
N ILE A 37 -0.41 5.26 -15.73
CA ILE A 37 -0.89 4.20 -16.63
C ILE A 37 -0.72 2.84 -15.93
N TRP A 38 0.43 2.58 -15.32
CA TRP A 38 0.66 1.34 -14.58
C TRP A 38 -0.30 1.15 -13.41
N LYS A 39 -0.58 2.21 -12.64
CA LYS A 39 -1.59 2.16 -11.57
C LYS A 39 -2.98 1.81 -12.11
N LYS A 40 -3.40 2.39 -13.24
CA LYS A 40 -4.69 2.05 -13.88
C LYS A 40 -4.71 0.60 -14.37
N ASN A 41 -3.64 0.13 -15.01
CA ASN A 41 -3.54 -1.26 -15.45
C ASN A 41 -3.56 -2.23 -14.26
N LEU A 42 -2.87 -1.90 -13.17
CA LEU A 42 -2.93 -2.67 -11.93
C LEU A 42 -4.38 -2.82 -11.45
N ILE A 43 -5.17 -1.74 -11.42
CA ILE A 43 -6.56 -1.81 -10.99
C ILE A 43 -7.42 -2.70 -11.91
N SER A 44 -7.16 -2.70 -13.22
CA SER A 44 -7.85 -3.61 -14.13
C SER A 44 -7.52 -5.09 -13.87
N TRP A 45 -6.28 -5.39 -13.48
CA TRP A 45 -5.87 -6.75 -13.09
C TRP A 45 -6.43 -7.15 -11.72
N VAL A 46 -6.37 -6.25 -10.74
CA VAL A 46 -6.99 -6.44 -9.42
C VAL A 46 -8.48 -6.67 -9.57
N ASN A 47 -9.12 -5.95 -10.48
CA ASN A 47 -10.57 -6.04 -10.73
C ASN A 47 -11.35 -6.12 -9.42
N PRO A 48 -11.27 -5.09 -8.56
CA PRO A 48 -11.87 -5.10 -7.24
C PRO A 48 -13.41 -5.24 -7.38
N LYS A 49 -14.01 -6.03 -6.50
CA LYS A 49 -15.47 -6.25 -6.50
C LYS A 49 -16.12 -5.49 -5.34
N VAL A 50 -17.42 -5.25 -5.49
CA VAL A 50 -18.28 -4.80 -4.40
C VAL A 50 -18.17 -5.79 -3.22
N ASN A 51 -18.07 -5.25 -2.02
CA ASN A 51 -17.90 -6.02 -0.76
C ASN A 51 -16.55 -6.74 -0.57
N HIS A 52 -15.58 -6.63 -1.52
CA HIS A 52 -14.24 -7.13 -1.25
C HIS A 52 -13.60 -6.42 -0.05
N ASN A 53 -12.87 -7.19 0.74
CA ASN A 53 -11.88 -6.68 1.69
C ASN A 53 -10.53 -6.64 0.99
N ILE A 54 -9.96 -5.47 0.85
CA ILE A 54 -8.69 -5.24 0.17
C ILE A 54 -7.69 -4.69 1.19
N VAL A 55 -6.46 -5.15 1.16
CA VAL A 55 -5.34 -4.51 1.87
C VAL A 55 -4.37 -3.93 0.85
N ASP A 56 -4.07 -2.63 0.99
CA ASP A 56 -3.06 -1.89 0.24
C ASP A 56 -1.89 -1.64 1.16
N VAL A 57 -0.78 -2.35 0.94
CA VAL A 57 0.40 -2.36 1.82
C VAL A 57 1.50 -1.51 1.22
N ALA A 58 2.22 -0.76 2.06
CA ALA A 58 3.06 0.35 1.66
C ALA A 58 2.26 1.34 0.80
N SER A 59 1.07 1.68 1.29
CA SER A 59 0.05 2.44 0.55
C SER A 59 0.44 3.89 0.24
N GLY A 60 1.47 4.40 0.92
CA GLY A 60 1.90 5.79 0.78
C GLY A 60 0.77 6.77 1.09
N THR A 61 0.46 7.65 0.15
CA THR A 61 -0.66 8.61 0.26
C THR A 61 -2.00 8.03 -0.23
N GLY A 62 -2.08 6.71 -0.52
CA GLY A 62 -3.32 6.00 -0.81
C GLY A 62 -3.81 6.05 -2.25
N ASP A 63 -2.94 6.24 -3.23
CA ASP A 63 -3.34 6.34 -4.64
C ASP A 63 -4.03 5.08 -5.15
N ILE A 64 -3.49 3.89 -4.82
CA ILE A 64 -4.09 2.60 -5.23
C ILE A 64 -5.42 2.40 -4.52
N ALA A 65 -5.48 2.67 -3.22
CA ALA A 65 -6.72 2.61 -2.45
C ALA A 65 -7.81 3.53 -3.04
N ASN A 66 -7.45 4.76 -3.43
CA ASN A 66 -8.37 5.70 -4.09
C ASN A 66 -8.90 5.13 -5.42
N LEU A 67 -8.02 4.56 -6.24
CA LEU A 67 -8.42 3.95 -7.51
C LEU A 67 -9.34 2.75 -7.31
N CYS A 68 -9.04 1.84 -6.37
CA CYS A 68 -9.92 0.72 -6.00
C CYS A 68 -11.28 1.20 -5.49
N SER A 69 -11.29 2.22 -4.63
CA SER A 69 -12.50 2.83 -4.10
C SER A 69 -13.38 3.40 -5.22
N LYS A 70 -12.80 4.20 -6.13
CA LYS A 70 -13.51 4.74 -7.29
C LYS A 70 -14.04 3.66 -8.22
N PHE A 71 -13.24 2.63 -8.49
CA PHE A 71 -13.65 1.53 -9.38
C PHE A 71 -14.89 0.80 -8.85
N THR A 72 -15.02 0.63 -7.54
CA THR A 72 -16.17 -0.04 -6.91
C THR A 72 -17.27 0.94 -6.47
N LYS A 73 -17.17 2.21 -6.81
CA LYS A 73 -18.08 3.30 -6.35
C LYS A 73 -18.17 3.31 -4.81
N ASN A 74 -17.02 3.21 -4.13
CA ASN A 74 -16.85 3.17 -2.67
C ASN A 74 -17.52 1.95 -1.97
N LYS A 75 -17.79 0.87 -2.71
CA LYS A 75 -18.49 -0.32 -2.19
C LYS A 75 -17.56 -1.49 -1.82
N CYS A 76 -16.24 -1.32 -1.86
CA CYS A 76 -15.28 -2.25 -1.24
C CYS A 76 -14.75 -1.67 0.07
N ARG A 77 -14.19 -2.48 0.97
CA ARG A 77 -13.48 -2.05 2.17
C ARG A 77 -11.99 -2.13 1.91
N ILE A 78 -11.25 -1.09 2.28
CA ILE A 78 -9.81 -1.01 2.01
C ILE A 78 -9.08 -0.66 3.29
N SER A 79 -8.11 -1.49 3.65
CA SER A 79 -7.14 -1.23 4.72
C SER A 79 -5.84 -0.73 4.10
N CYS A 80 -5.50 0.53 4.35
CA CYS A 80 -4.26 1.16 3.92
C CYS A 80 -3.22 0.98 5.02
N VAL A 81 -2.17 0.20 4.77
CA VAL A 81 -1.06 -0.04 5.70
C VAL A 81 0.16 0.72 5.22
N GLU A 82 0.66 1.63 6.06
CA GLU A 82 1.81 2.47 5.72
C GLU A 82 2.76 2.58 6.93
N PRO A 83 4.07 2.28 6.78
CA PRO A 83 5.03 2.39 7.88
C PRO A 83 5.50 3.82 8.15
N ASN A 84 5.33 4.75 7.20
CA ASN A 84 5.70 6.14 7.37
C ASN A 84 4.49 6.97 7.85
N ASN A 85 4.56 7.47 9.07
CA ASN A 85 3.47 8.22 9.70
C ASN A 85 3.10 9.50 8.91
N ASN A 86 4.07 10.21 8.32
CA ASN A 86 3.81 11.43 7.57
C ASN A 86 3.04 11.13 6.28
N MET A 87 3.42 10.08 5.56
CA MET A 87 2.69 9.62 4.36
C MET A 87 1.28 9.16 4.72
N LEU A 88 1.12 8.41 5.78
CA LEU A 88 -0.19 7.97 6.29
C LEU A 88 -1.09 9.14 6.62
N LEU A 89 -0.61 10.13 7.38
CA LEU A 89 -1.39 11.31 7.76
C LEU A 89 -1.76 12.15 6.52
N THR A 90 -0.84 12.31 5.59
CA THR A 90 -1.09 12.99 4.31
C THR A 90 -2.18 12.27 3.51
N GLY A 91 -2.10 10.95 3.37
CA GLY A 91 -3.11 10.14 2.70
C GLY A 91 -4.48 10.22 3.38
N LYS A 92 -4.50 10.11 4.69
CA LYS A 92 -5.73 10.24 5.49
C LYS A 92 -6.40 11.60 5.32
N LYS A 93 -5.63 12.68 5.26
CA LYS A 93 -6.14 14.03 4.98
C LYS A 93 -6.66 14.15 3.54
N LYS A 94 -5.85 13.72 2.56
CA LYS A 94 -6.15 13.75 1.12
C LYS A 94 -7.43 13.00 0.78
N LEU A 95 -7.68 11.86 1.43
CA LEU A 95 -8.80 10.95 1.15
C LEU A 95 -9.85 10.91 2.28
N SER A 96 -9.96 11.99 3.05
CA SER A 96 -10.86 12.08 4.22
C SER A 96 -12.35 11.93 3.88
N ASN A 97 -12.73 12.17 2.63
CA ASN A 97 -14.07 11.98 2.11
C ASN A 97 -14.44 10.51 1.85
N LEU A 98 -13.45 9.59 1.78
CA LEU A 98 -13.67 8.18 1.53
C LEU A 98 -13.84 7.42 2.85
N LYS A 99 -15.08 7.05 3.18
CA LYS A 99 -15.43 6.37 4.45
C LYS A 99 -15.15 4.86 4.44
N ASN A 100 -14.84 4.31 3.29
CA ASN A 100 -14.53 2.89 3.09
C ASN A 100 -13.03 2.56 3.24
N LEU A 101 -12.20 3.54 3.62
CA LEU A 101 -10.77 3.39 3.89
C LEU A 101 -10.49 3.38 5.39
N THR A 102 -9.64 2.45 5.83
CA THR A 102 -9.07 2.40 7.19
C THR A 102 -7.56 2.53 7.09
N TRP A 103 -6.96 3.45 7.86
CA TRP A 103 -5.52 3.73 7.85
C TRP A 103 -4.83 3.12 9.05
N ILE A 104 -3.73 2.40 8.83
CA ILE A 104 -3.02 1.61 9.83
C ILE A 104 -1.52 1.86 9.70
N LEU A 105 -0.91 2.34 10.80
CA LEU A 105 0.54 2.53 10.87
C LEU A 105 1.20 1.19 11.19
N SER A 106 1.69 0.51 10.16
CA SER A 106 2.39 -0.78 10.30
C SER A 106 3.22 -1.07 9.05
N SER A 107 4.05 -2.12 9.13
CA SER A 107 4.88 -2.59 8.01
C SER A 107 4.31 -3.85 7.38
N ALA A 108 4.79 -4.19 6.18
CA ALA A 108 4.43 -5.41 5.48
C ALA A 108 4.84 -6.68 6.24
N GLU A 109 5.84 -6.57 7.12
CA GLU A 109 6.36 -7.66 7.94
C GLU A 109 5.56 -7.94 9.22
N ASN A 110 4.61 -7.04 9.57
CA ASN A 110 3.85 -7.14 10.82
C ASN A 110 2.44 -6.59 10.62
N LEU A 111 1.58 -7.35 10.00
CA LEU A 111 0.23 -6.93 9.69
C LEU A 111 -0.72 -7.20 10.86
N PRO A 112 -1.39 -6.17 11.44
CA PRO A 112 -2.25 -6.32 12.61
C PRO A 112 -3.65 -6.85 12.23
N PHE A 113 -3.68 -7.89 11.41
CA PHE A 113 -4.92 -8.53 10.94
C PHE A 113 -4.96 -10.01 11.29
N LYS A 114 -6.17 -10.54 11.39
CA LYS A 114 -6.40 -11.97 11.52
C LYS A 114 -6.06 -12.69 10.20
N ASP A 115 -5.81 -13.98 10.30
CA ASP A 115 -5.64 -14.85 9.13
C ASP A 115 -6.89 -14.83 8.26
N ASN A 116 -6.72 -15.07 6.95
CA ASN A 116 -7.82 -15.23 6.01
C ASN A 116 -8.83 -14.07 6.00
N THR A 117 -8.34 -12.83 6.05
CA THR A 117 -9.19 -11.63 6.16
C THR A 117 -9.48 -10.99 4.80
N PHE A 118 -8.52 -11.01 3.87
CA PHE A 118 -8.58 -10.21 2.65
C PHE A 118 -8.82 -11.04 1.39
N ASP A 119 -9.62 -10.48 0.48
CA ASP A 119 -9.86 -11.03 -0.85
C ASP A 119 -8.73 -10.65 -1.82
N CYS A 120 -8.11 -9.48 -1.60
CA CYS A 120 -6.98 -8.99 -2.38
C CYS A 120 -5.94 -8.36 -1.47
N TYR A 121 -4.67 -8.66 -1.74
CA TYR A 121 -3.49 -8.00 -1.17
C TYR A 121 -2.76 -7.28 -2.30
N ILE A 122 -2.48 -6.00 -2.12
CA ILE A 122 -1.78 -5.16 -3.10
C ILE A 122 -0.56 -4.55 -2.44
N ILE A 123 0.59 -4.59 -3.11
CA ILE A 123 1.81 -3.90 -2.70
C ILE A 123 2.48 -3.27 -3.93
N SER A 124 1.98 -2.11 -4.33
CA SER A 124 2.42 -1.40 -5.53
C SER A 124 3.70 -0.61 -5.27
N PHE A 125 4.79 -0.97 -5.95
CA PHE A 125 6.13 -0.36 -5.82
C PHE A 125 6.77 -0.46 -4.42
N GLY A 126 6.04 -0.91 -3.40
CA GLY A 126 6.51 -0.97 -2.01
C GLY A 126 7.41 -2.15 -1.70
N ILE A 127 7.25 -3.26 -2.42
CA ILE A 127 7.92 -4.54 -2.12
C ILE A 127 9.46 -4.44 -2.10
N ARG A 128 10.06 -3.56 -2.89
CA ARG A 128 11.51 -3.31 -2.93
C ARG A 128 12.06 -2.67 -1.66
N ASN A 129 11.19 -2.03 -0.88
CA ASN A 129 11.54 -1.27 0.32
C ASN A 129 11.38 -2.06 1.61
N VAL A 130 10.79 -3.27 1.57
CA VAL A 130 10.63 -4.12 2.74
C VAL A 130 11.98 -4.56 3.29
N THR A 131 12.07 -4.65 4.60
CA THR A 131 13.31 -5.05 5.27
C THR A 131 13.50 -6.57 5.21
N ASN A 132 12.44 -7.33 5.44
CA ASN A 132 12.45 -8.78 5.39
C ASN A 132 11.41 -9.29 4.38
N PHE A 133 11.87 -9.55 3.16
CA PHE A 133 11.02 -10.01 2.07
C PHE A 133 10.25 -11.30 2.38
N ARG A 134 10.94 -12.29 2.99
CA ARG A 134 10.29 -13.58 3.33
C ARG A 134 9.17 -13.40 4.34
N LYS A 135 9.41 -12.59 5.37
CA LYS A 135 8.40 -12.29 6.38
C LYS A 135 7.21 -11.53 5.79
N SER A 136 7.46 -10.57 4.91
CA SER A 136 6.39 -9.83 4.21
C SER A 136 5.52 -10.75 3.37
N LEU A 137 6.10 -11.71 2.64
CA LEU A 137 5.33 -12.70 1.87
C LEU A 137 4.57 -13.66 2.77
N SER A 138 5.16 -14.08 3.91
CA SER A 138 4.47 -14.91 4.90
C SER A 138 3.25 -14.20 5.48
N GLU A 139 3.37 -12.92 5.81
CA GLU A 139 2.25 -12.12 6.28
C GLU A 139 1.17 -11.92 5.21
N ALA A 140 1.58 -11.67 3.95
CA ALA A 140 0.65 -11.58 2.83
C ALA A 140 -0.15 -12.88 2.65
N TYR A 141 0.54 -14.02 2.71
CA TYR A 141 -0.11 -15.32 2.63
C TYR A 141 -1.08 -15.57 3.79
N ARG A 142 -0.66 -15.22 5.01
CA ARG A 142 -1.45 -15.40 6.24
C ARG A 142 -2.76 -14.62 6.21
N VAL A 143 -2.69 -13.36 5.79
CA VAL A 143 -3.88 -12.48 5.82
C VAL A 143 -4.82 -12.66 4.63
N LEU A 144 -4.36 -13.28 3.53
CA LEU A 144 -5.20 -13.59 2.38
C LEU A 144 -6.13 -14.77 2.68
N LYS A 145 -7.37 -14.65 2.27
CA LYS A 145 -8.33 -15.76 2.25
C LYS A 145 -7.86 -16.86 1.30
N LYS A 146 -8.34 -18.08 1.51
CA LYS A 146 -8.20 -19.15 0.53
C LYS A 146 -8.80 -18.70 -0.80
N GLY A 147 -8.00 -18.72 -1.88
CA GLY A 147 -8.38 -18.17 -3.19
C GLY A 147 -8.24 -16.64 -3.30
N GLY A 148 -7.76 -15.96 -2.26
CA GLY A 148 -7.41 -14.54 -2.32
C GLY A 148 -6.22 -14.29 -3.25
N ARG A 149 -6.11 -13.08 -3.77
CA ARG A 149 -5.13 -12.73 -4.82
C ARG A 149 -4.11 -11.71 -4.34
N PHE A 150 -2.84 -11.95 -4.70
CA PHE A 150 -1.70 -11.07 -4.45
C PHE A 150 -1.30 -10.32 -5.73
N PHE A 151 -1.04 -9.03 -5.60
CA PHE A 151 -0.62 -8.12 -6.68
C PHE A 151 0.55 -7.25 -6.29
#